data_7d9d181e70e14980a4fc59fe52595942
#
_entry.id   7d9d181e70e14980a4fc59fe52595942
#
_cell.length_a   1.000
_cell.length_b   1.000
_cell.length_c   1.000
_cell.angle_alpha   90.00
_cell.angle_beta   90.00
_cell.angle_gamma   90.00
#
_symmetry.space_group_name_H-M   'P 1'
#
loop_
_entity.id
_entity.type
_entity.pdbx_description
1 polymer ?
#
loop_
_entity_poly.entity_id
_entity_poly.type
_entity_poly.pdbx_seq_one_letter_code
_entity_poly.pdbx_strand_id
1 'polypeptide(L)'
;MEKGDVRAAERAQGEWKSNRWVKQGILSLFKHCENSRQGENRDSNDVLPTRSIESFVEKGARKTPGATMRAGNFVGEGCTVMSQAYVNIGVYLGDGSMVDSNVTVGSCAQIGRNCHIGANTLVGGVLEPVEDKPVVIEDGVSIGGGSKVTSGFEIGENVEVAENTLLTPRIDIYDLKKNEVIR
;
A
#
# COMPACT_ATOMS: atom_id res chain seq x y z
N MET A 1 6.57 9.07 8.87
CA MET A 1 6.09 8.11 7.85
C MET A 1 7.10 7.93 6.73
N GLU A 2 7.53 8.95 6.02
CA GLU A 2 8.43 8.82 4.86
C GLU A 2 9.81 8.21 5.16
N LYS A 3 10.27 8.28 6.41
CA LYS A 3 11.50 7.63 6.89
C LYS A 3 11.32 6.16 7.31
N GLY A 4 10.08 5.68 7.37
CA GLY A 4 9.77 4.32 7.81
C GLY A 4 9.53 4.17 9.33
N ASP A 5 9.91 5.15 10.16
CA ASP A 5 9.82 5.06 11.63
C ASP A 5 8.38 5.03 12.16
N VAL A 6 7.44 5.53 11.38
CA VAL A 6 6.02 5.62 11.73
C VAL A 6 5.19 4.95 10.64
N ARG A 7 4.38 3.98 11.02
CA ARG A 7 3.53 3.19 10.11
C ARG A 7 2.05 3.32 10.50
N ALA A 8 1.16 3.16 9.52
CA ALA A 8 -0.29 3.17 9.74
C ALA A 8 -0.82 1.88 10.41
N ALA A 9 -0.03 0.82 10.39
CA ALA A 9 -0.22 -0.36 11.23
C ALA A 9 1.13 -0.97 11.58
N GLU A 10 1.17 -1.69 12.70
CA GLU A 10 2.35 -2.39 13.19
C GLU A 10 1.99 -3.74 13.79
N ARG A 11 2.96 -4.63 13.88
CA ARG A 11 2.78 -5.93 14.50
C ARG A 11 2.97 -5.82 16.01
N ALA A 12 1.92 -6.13 16.78
CA ALA A 12 1.94 -6.12 18.24
C ALA A 12 1.44 -7.46 18.77
N GLN A 13 2.24 -8.14 19.58
CA GLN A 13 1.93 -9.46 20.13
C GLN A 13 1.57 -10.53 19.06
N GLY A 14 2.24 -10.48 17.91
CA GLY A 14 2.02 -11.43 16.80
C GLY A 14 0.90 -11.04 15.84
N GLU A 15 0.09 -10.05 16.13
CA GLU A 15 -1.01 -9.58 15.30
C GLU A 15 -0.77 -8.19 14.72
N TRP A 16 -1.26 -7.94 13.52
CA TRP A 16 -1.25 -6.59 12.94
C TRP A 16 -2.37 -5.74 13.53
N LYS A 17 -2.00 -4.56 14.02
CA LYS A 17 -2.94 -3.58 14.61
C LYS A 17 -2.82 -2.22 13.95
N SER A 18 -3.95 -1.55 13.83
CA SER A 18 -4.01 -0.17 13.31
C SER A 18 -3.36 0.81 14.28
N ASN A 19 -2.48 1.67 13.77
CA ASN A 19 -1.98 2.85 14.47
C ASN A 19 -2.96 4.01 14.33
N ARG A 20 -4.00 4.01 15.15
CA ARG A 20 -5.13 4.95 15.09
C ARG A 20 -4.68 6.42 15.03
N TRP A 21 -3.71 6.80 15.84
CA TRP A 21 -3.21 8.18 15.90
C TRP A 21 -2.57 8.63 14.58
N VAL A 22 -1.94 7.71 13.83
CA VAL A 22 -1.37 8.00 12.50
C VAL A 22 -2.49 8.29 11.50
N LYS A 23 -3.52 7.46 11.48
CA LYS A 23 -4.68 7.68 10.61
C LYS A 23 -5.44 8.96 10.97
N GLN A 24 -5.63 9.23 12.28
CA GLN A 24 -6.22 10.49 12.75
C GLN A 24 -5.39 11.70 12.31
N GLY A 25 -4.05 11.59 12.35
CA GLY A 25 -3.16 12.63 11.83
C GLY A 25 -3.36 12.87 10.33
N ILE A 26 -3.47 11.81 9.54
CA ILE A 26 -3.74 11.92 8.09
C ILE A 26 -5.11 12.60 7.85
N LEU A 27 -6.15 12.18 8.54
CA LEU A 27 -7.49 12.78 8.43
C LEU A 27 -7.48 14.25 8.85
N SER A 28 -6.69 14.59 9.88
CA SER A 28 -6.53 15.98 10.32
C SER A 28 -5.89 16.87 9.25
N LEU A 29 -4.93 16.34 8.46
CA LEU A 29 -4.37 17.09 7.33
C LEU A 29 -5.46 17.45 6.32
N PHE A 30 -6.28 16.48 5.91
CA PHE A 30 -7.36 16.73 4.96
C PHE A 30 -8.45 17.68 5.48
N LYS A 31 -8.67 17.68 6.80
CA LYS A 31 -9.69 18.53 7.44
C LYS A 31 -9.23 19.99 7.65
N HIS A 32 -7.95 20.20 7.91
CA HIS A 32 -7.46 21.50 8.42
C HIS A 32 -6.46 22.19 7.51
N CYS A 33 -5.88 21.50 6.52
CA CYS A 33 -4.99 22.11 5.56
C CYS A 33 -5.74 22.55 4.31
N GLU A 34 -5.33 23.68 3.75
CA GLU A 34 -5.90 24.19 2.51
C GLU A 34 -5.26 23.51 1.29
N ASN A 35 -6.04 23.37 0.23
CA ASN A 35 -5.52 22.94 -1.05
C ASN A 35 -4.56 24.00 -1.62
N SER A 36 -3.48 23.53 -2.21
CA SER A 36 -2.52 24.37 -2.91
C SER A 36 -2.20 23.82 -4.30
N ARG A 37 -1.84 24.72 -5.22
CA ARG A 37 -1.40 24.30 -6.55
C ARG A 37 -0.03 23.63 -6.47
N GLN A 38 0.06 22.45 -7.04
CA GLN A 38 1.24 21.59 -6.97
C GLN A 38 1.59 21.03 -8.35
N GLY A 39 2.74 20.36 -8.43
CA GLY A 39 3.31 19.90 -9.70
C GLY A 39 4.18 20.96 -10.37
N GLU A 40 5.05 20.55 -11.28
CA GLU A 40 5.95 21.43 -12.01
C GLU A 40 5.16 22.47 -12.84
N ASN A 41 4.04 22.05 -13.42
CA ASN A 41 3.15 22.91 -14.21
C ASN A 41 1.98 23.49 -13.41
N ARG A 42 1.93 23.27 -12.10
CA ARG A 42 0.81 23.66 -11.23
C ARG A 42 -0.55 23.12 -11.73
N ASP A 43 -0.54 21.90 -12.21
CA ASP A 43 -1.67 21.21 -12.84
C ASP A 43 -2.55 20.44 -11.85
N SER A 44 -2.18 20.39 -10.58
CA SER A 44 -2.96 19.82 -9.51
C SER A 44 -3.25 20.83 -8.40
N ASN A 45 -4.36 20.62 -7.67
CA ASN A 45 -4.77 21.44 -6.53
C ASN A 45 -5.22 20.50 -5.39
N ASP A 46 -4.31 20.21 -4.48
CA ASP A 46 -4.53 19.24 -3.39
C ASP A 46 -3.84 19.68 -2.10
N VAL A 47 -4.25 19.09 -0.99
CA VAL A 47 -3.61 19.23 0.31
C VAL A 47 -2.21 18.61 0.32
N LEU A 48 -2.02 17.50 -0.38
CA LEU A 48 -0.79 16.73 -0.37
C LEU A 48 -0.08 16.77 -1.73
N PRO A 49 1.23 17.07 -1.74
CA PRO A 49 2.04 16.94 -2.95
C PRO A 49 2.22 15.47 -3.34
N THR A 50 2.71 15.26 -4.54
CA THR A 50 3.32 13.99 -4.93
C THR A 50 4.70 13.87 -4.29
N ARG A 51 5.14 12.65 -4.03
CA ARG A 51 6.47 12.37 -3.49
C ARG A 51 7.54 12.76 -4.50
N SER A 52 8.61 13.41 -4.02
CA SER A 52 9.71 13.87 -4.86
C SER A 52 10.50 12.69 -5.45
N ILE A 53 11.09 12.89 -6.62
CA ILE A 53 11.90 11.87 -7.31
C ILE A 53 13.24 11.62 -6.58
N GLU A 54 13.78 12.62 -5.91
CA GLU A 54 15.04 12.52 -5.16
C GLU A 54 14.95 11.42 -4.12
N SER A 55 13.82 11.28 -3.46
CA SER A 55 13.59 10.24 -2.46
C SER A 55 13.65 8.81 -3.01
N PHE A 56 13.45 8.62 -4.31
CA PHE A 56 13.64 7.33 -4.98
C PHE A 56 15.10 7.13 -5.35
N VAL A 57 15.76 8.16 -5.87
CA VAL A 57 17.17 8.10 -6.28
C VAL A 57 18.07 7.76 -5.09
N GLU A 58 17.86 8.41 -3.95
CA GLU A 58 18.62 8.16 -2.70
C GLU A 58 18.52 6.71 -2.20
N LYS A 59 17.42 6.03 -2.52
CA LYS A 59 17.16 4.65 -2.13
C LYS A 59 17.46 3.61 -3.22
N GLY A 60 18.01 4.03 -4.37
CA GLY A 60 18.19 3.15 -5.51
C GLY A 60 16.86 2.57 -6.02
N ALA A 61 15.75 3.20 -5.68
CA ALA A 61 14.42 2.80 -6.09
C ALA A 61 14.07 3.40 -7.46
N ARG A 62 13.17 2.75 -8.18
CA ARG A 62 12.77 3.16 -9.52
C ARG A 62 11.30 3.58 -9.56
N LYS A 63 11.05 4.79 -10.01
CA LYS A 63 9.72 5.32 -10.33
C LYS A 63 9.66 5.58 -11.83
N THR A 64 8.82 4.85 -12.56
CA THR A 64 8.70 5.04 -14.00
C THR A 64 7.80 6.23 -14.36
N PRO A 65 7.91 6.78 -15.60
CA PRO A 65 7.02 7.84 -16.03
C PRO A 65 5.54 7.47 -15.88
N GLY A 66 4.71 8.42 -15.44
CA GLY A 66 3.29 8.21 -15.22
C GLY A 66 2.91 7.53 -13.88
N ALA A 67 3.87 7.03 -13.10
CA ALA A 67 3.58 6.57 -11.75
C ALA A 67 3.32 7.74 -10.81
N THR A 68 2.31 7.63 -9.95
CA THR A 68 1.94 8.65 -8.97
C THR A 68 2.03 8.11 -7.55
N MET A 69 2.80 8.78 -6.71
CA MET A 69 2.83 8.52 -5.26
C MET A 69 2.54 9.81 -4.51
N ARG A 70 1.56 9.80 -3.62
CA ARG A 70 1.30 10.94 -2.73
C ARG A 70 2.39 11.01 -1.66
N ALA A 71 2.69 12.22 -1.16
CA ALA A 71 3.54 12.39 0.01
C ALA A 71 2.98 11.64 1.23
N GLY A 72 3.85 11.33 2.20
CA GLY A 72 3.46 10.64 3.42
C GLY A 72 3.43 9.12 3.34
N ASN A 73 4.06 8.51 2.35
CA ASN A 73 4.30 7.06 2.28
C ASN A 73 5.79 6.74 2.44
N PHE A 74 6.09 5.49 2.77
CA PHE A 74 7.45 4.96 2.80
C PHE A 74 7.72 4.14 1.54
N VAL A 75 8.90 4.32 0.97
CA VAL A 75 9.44 3.48 -0.11
C VAL A 75 10.79 2.96 0.35
N GLY A 76 10.93 1.66 0.36
CA GLY A 76 12.17 0.97 0.70
C GLY A 76 13.24 1.04 -0.39
N GLU A 77 14.41 0.49 -0.08
CA GLU A 77 15.54 0.42 -1.01
C GLU A 77 15.21 -0.53 -2.18
N GLY A 78 15.67 -0.19 -3.38
CA GLY A 78 15.51 -1.03 -4.57
C GLY A 78 14.07 -1.28 -5.05
N CYS A 79 13.08 -0.58 -4.48
CA CYS A 79 11.69 -0.71 -4.91
C CYS A 79 11.48 -0.26 -6.35
N THR A 80 10.47 -0.82 -7.00
CA THR A 80 10.02 -0.37 -8.32
C THR A 80 8.54 -0.02 -8.30
N VAL A 81 8.20 1.17 -8.82
CA VAL A 81 6.82 1.62 -9.06
C VAL A 81 6.65 1.88 -10.55
N MET A 82 5.84 1.03 -11.19
CA MET A 82 5.66 1.02 -12.65
C MET A 82 4.63 2.05 -13.11
N SER A 83 4.60 2.25 -14.43
CA SER A 83 3.76 3.27 -15.10
C SER A 83 2.28 3.14 -14.73
N GLN A 84 1.63 4.29 -14.53
CA GLN A 84 0.22 4.41 -14.16
C GLN A 84 -0.15 3.79 -12.81
N ALA A 85 0.82 3.30 -12.03
CA ALA A 85 0.55 2.91 -10.66
C ALA A 85 0.25 4.14 -9.79
N TYR A 86 -0.73 3.99 -8.90
CA TYR A 86 -1.10 5.01 -7.93
C TYR A 86 -0.89 4.49 -6.50
N VAL A 87 -0.11 5.20 -5.71
CA VAL A 87 0.16 4.85 -4.31
C VAL A 87 -0.27 5.99 -3.40
N ASN A 88 -1.25 5.73 -2.54
CA ASN A 88 -1.85 6.74 -1.68
C ASN A 88 -1.02 6.96 -0.38
N ILE A 89 -1.42 7.98 0.39
CA ILE A 89 -0.78 8.33 1.67
C ILE A 89 -0.84 7.18 2.70
N GLY A 90 0.16 7.09 3.53
CA GLY A 90 0.23 6.12 4.63
C GLY A 90 0.69 4.72 4.22
N VAL A 91 0.91 4.49 2.95
CA VAL A 91 1.43 3.21 2.45
C VAL A 91 2.86 3.01 2.91
N TYR A 92 3.15 1.79 3.31
CA TYR A 92 4.50 1.29 3.52
C TYR A 92 4.83 0.28 2.43
N LEU A 93 5.90 0.52 1.67
CA LEU A 93 6.43 -0.37 0.64
C LEU A 93 7.83 -0.80 1.04
N GLY A 94 7.98 -2.04 1.48
CA GLY A 94 9.24 -2.62 1.95
C GLY A 94 10.25 -2.84 0.83
N ASP A 95 11.53 -2.99 1.21
CA ASP A 95 12.67 -3.07 0.30
C ASP A 95 12.48 -4.14 -0.78
N GLY A 96 12.96 -3.87 -1.99
CA GLY A 96 12.94 -4.78 -3.12
C GLY A 96 11.56 -5.07 -3.71
N SER A 97 10.51 -4.45 -3.20
CA SER A 97 9.15 -4.72 -3.67
C SER A 97 8.81 -3.96 -4.95
N MET A 98 7.96 -4.59 -5.77
CA MET A 98 7.47 -4.03 -7.03
C MET A 98 5.96 -3.79 -6.97
N VAL A 99 5.56 -2.60 -7.37
CA VAL A 99 4.18 -2.22 -7.69
C VAL A 99 4.09 -2.08 -9.20
N ASP A 100 3.45 -3.04 -9.86
CA ASP A 100 3.43 -3.12 -11.33
C ASP A 100 2.45 -2.11 -11.95
N SER A 101 2.33 -2.11 -13.27
CA SER A 101 1.58 -1.12 -14.05
C SER A 101 0.10 -1.10 -13.70
N ASN A 102 -0.49 0.09 -13.66
CA ASN A 102 -1.91 0.33 -13.34
C ASN A 102 -2.37 -0.22 -11.98
N VAL A 103 -1.46 -0.52 -11.07
CA VAL A 103 -1.81 -0.93 -9.71
C VAL A 103 -2.32 0.26 -8.92
N THR A 104 -3.38 0.06 -8.16
CA THR A 104 -3.83 1.04 -7.16
C THR A 104 -3.54 0.52 -5.76
N VAL A 105 -2.72 1.25 -5.00
CA VAL A 105 -2.48 1.00 -3.58
C VAL A 105 -3.19 2.07 -2.75
N GLY A 106 -4.23 1.65 -2.05
CA GLY A 106 -5.06 2.51 -1.21
C GLY A 106 -4.35 2.96 0.06
N SER A 107 -4.92 3.96 0.72
CA SER A 107 -4.34 4.59 1.91
C SER A 107 -4.02 3.59 3.00
N CYS A 108 -2.87 3.76 3.62
CA CYS A 108 -2.41 3.00 4.79
C CYS A 108 -2.07 1.53 4.55
N ALA A 109 -2.17 0.99 3.34
CA ALA A 109 -1.76 -0.38 3.04
C ALA A 109 -0.29 -0.63 3.43
N GLN A 110 -0.02 -1.81 3.98
CA GLN A 110 1.30 -2.21 4.43
C GLN A 110 1.79 -3.36 3.56
N ILE A 111 2.83 -3.12 2.78
CA ILE A 111 3.43 -4.11 1.87
C ILE A 111 4.84 -4.39 2.36
N GLY A 112 5.14 -5.65 2.60
CA GLY A 112 6.41 -6.16 3.07
C GLY A 112 7.53 -6.02 2.04
N ARG A 113 8.63 -6.74 2.30
CA ARG A 113 9.83 -6.76 1.44
C ARG A 113 9.70 -7.82 0.35
N ASN A 114 10.37 -7.59 -0.79
CA ASN A 114 10.45 -8.53 -1.90
C ASN A 114 9.07 -9.01 -2.39
N CYS A 115 8.06 -8.16 -2.30
CA CYS A 115 6.72 -8.45 -2.81
C CYS A 115 6.59 -8.05 -4.27
N HIS A 116 5.76 -8.78 -5.02
CA HIS A 116 5.36 -8.40 -6.37
C HIS A 116 3.83 -8.21 -6.42
N ILE A 117 3.40 -6.98 -6.68
CA ILE A 117 1.99 -6.64 -6.86
C ILE A 117 1.74 -6.54 -8.36
N GLY A 118 1.16 -7.59 -8.96
CA GLY A 118 0.97 -7.71 -10.40
C GLY A 118 0.06 -6.64 -11.00
N ALA A 119 0.21 -6.41 -12.29
CA ALA A 119 -0.45 -5.32 -13.01
C ALA A 119 -1.99 -5.31 -12.83
N ASN A 120 -2.59 -4.12 -12.83
CA ASN A 120 -4.04 -3.90 -12.64
C ASN A 120 -4.60 -4.42 -11.29
N THR A 121 -3.77 -4.70 -10.31
CA THR A 121 -4.21 -5.13 -8.97
C THR A 121 -4.72 -3.94 -8.18
N LEU A 122 -5.79 -4.15 -7.40
CA LEU A 122 -6.29 -3.23 -6.39
C LEU A 122 -5.89 -3.73 -5.00
N VAL A 123 -5.01 -3.00 -4.33
CA VAL A 123 -4.77 -3.12 -2.89
C VAL A 123 -5.61 -2.06 -2.20
N GLY A 124 -6.65 -2.47 -1.49
CA GLY A 124 -7.61 -1.57 -0.87
C GLY A 124 -7.00 -0.75 0.26
N GLY A 125 -7.46 0.47 0.40
CA GLY A 125 -7.11 1.36 1.51
C GLY A 125 -8.11 1.25 2.65
N VAL A 126 -7.64 1.39 3.88
CA VAL A 126 -8.47 1.53 5.08
C VAL A 126 -7.97 2.71 5.90
N LEU A 127 -8.37 3.92 5.52
CA LEU A 127 -8.11 5.13 6.29
C LEU A 127 -9.19 5.35 7.35
N GLU A 128 -10.43 5.11 6.97
CA GLU A 128 -11.62 5.16 7.83
C GLU A 128 -12.39 3.83 7.74
N PRO A 129 -12.89 3.30 8.89
CA PRO A 129 -12.65 3.77 10.25
C PRO A 129 -11.17 3.65 10.69
N VAL A 130 -10.73 4.53 11.60
CA VAL A 130 -9.31 4.54 12.05
C VAL A 130 -8.94 3.31 12.88
N GLU A 131 -9.92 2.64 13.45
CA GLU A 131 -9.80 1.40 14.22
C GLU A 131 -9.44 0.20 13.36
N ASP A 132 -9.95 0.19 12.13
CA ASP A 132 -9.82 -0.97 11.24
C ASP A 132 -8.38 -1.13 10.76
N LYS A 133 -7.93 -2.37 10.74
CA LYS A 133 -6.60 -2.73 10.20
C LYS A 133 -6.59 -2.44 8.68
N PRO A 134 -5.54 -1.82 8.15
CA PRO A 134 -5.37 -1.71 6.70
C PRO A 134 -5.05 -3.09 6.09
N VAL A 135 -5.09 -3.18 4.77
CA VAL A 135 -4.56 -4.34 4.05
C VAL A 135 -3.08 -4.50 4.40
N VAL A 136 -2.71 -5.73 4.75
CA VAL A 136 -1.33 -6.13 5.03
C VAL A 136 -0.93 -7.25 4.06
N ILE A 137 0.21 -7.06 3.42
CA ILE A 137 0.85 -8.03 2.55
C ILE A 137 2.23 -8.25 3.13
N GLU A 138 2.50 -9.44 3.67
CA GLU A 138 3.77 -9.74 4.34
C GLU A 138 4.91 -9.98 3.33
N ASP A 139 6.12 -10.27 3.84
CA ASP A 139 7.32 -10.38 3.01
C ASP A 139 7.21 -11.52 1.97
N GLY A 140 7.78 -11.32 0.79
CA GLY A 140 7.90 -12.35 -0.24
C GLY A 140 6.61 -12.73 -0.98
N VAL A 141 5.51 -11.98 -0.78
CA VAL A 141 4.23 -12.25 -1.43
C VAL A 141 4.23 -11.86 -2.89
N SER A 142 3.69 -12.74 -3.74
CA SER A 142 3.42 -12.46 -5.16
C SER A 142 1.92 -12.46 -5.43
N ILE A 143 1.40 -11.37 -5.98
CA ILE A 143 -0.01 -11.23 -6.33
C ILE A 143 -0.16 -11.15 -7.85
N GLY A 144 -0.88 -12.11 -8.41
CA GLY A 144 -1.20 -12.14 -9.84
C GLY A 144 -2.05 -10.95 -10.28
N GLY A 145 -1.81 -10.53 -11.52
CA GLY A 145 -2.44 -9.33 -12.09
C GLY A 145 -3.98 -9.37 -12.06
N GLY A 146 -4.60 -8.19 -11.97
CA GLY A 146 -6.05 -8.04 -11.94
C GLY A 146 -6.72 -8.41 -10.61
N SER A 147 -5.95 -8.85 -9.61
CA SER A 147 -6.47 -9.26 -8.31
C SER A 147 -6.93 -8.07 -7.47
N LYS A 148 -7.76 -8.35 -6.46
CA LYS A 148 -8.25 -7.36 -5.51
C LYS A 148 -8.08 -7.85 -4.09
N VAL A 149 -7.39 -7.09 -3.25
CA VAL A 149 -7.18 -7.36 -1.83
C VAL A 149 -7.76 -6.20 -1.04
N THR A 150 -8.82 -6.40 -0.26
CA THR A 150 -9.59 -5.32 0.33
C THR A 150 -9.95 -5.54 1.80
N SER A 151 -10.50 -4.50 2.44
CA SER A 151 -11.13 -4.57 3.77
C SER A 151 -10.22 -5.09 4.88
N GLY A 152 -8.95 -4.67 4.87
CA GLY A 152 -8.00 -5.06 5.91
C GLY A 152 -7.56 -6.53 5.87
N PHE A 153 -7.72 -7.19 4.72
CA PHE A 153 -7.25 -8.56 4.52
C PHE A 153 -5.74 -8.65 4.76
N GLU A 154 -5.29 -9.75 5.33
CA GLU A 154 -3.89 -10.03 5.62
C GLU A 154 -3.42 -11.22 4.79
N ILE A 155 -2.33 -11.04 4.05
CA ILE A 155 -1.67 -12.10 3.29
C ILE A 155 -0.35 -12.41 3.98
N GLY A 156 -0.18 -13.63 4.45
CA GLY A 156 1.02 -14.12 5.14
C GLY A 156 2.24 -14.22 4.21
N GLU A 157 3.40 -14.38 4.82
CA GLU A 157 4.69 -14.43 4.11
C GLU A 157 4.74 -15.51 3.02
N ASN A 158 5.39 -15.18 1.91
CA ASN A 158 5.68 -16.07 0.77
C ASN A 158 4.43 -16.69 0.11
N VAL A 159 3.25 -16.09 0.28
CA VAL A 159 2.03 -16.53 -0.39
C VAL A 159 2.05 -16.10 -1.85
N GLU A 160 1.64 -17.00 -2.74
CA GLU A 160 1.36 -16.72 -4.15
C GLU A 160 -0.15 -16.67 -4.38
N VAL A 161 -0.63 -15.57 -4.93
CA VAL A 161 -2.04 -15.34 -5.27
C VAL A 161 -2.19 -15.39 -6.78
N ALA A 162 -3.09 -16.25 -7.27
CA ALA A 162 -3.37 -16.35 -8.71
C ALA A 162 -3.98 -15.05 -9.27
N GLU A 163 -3.89 -14.88 -10.59
CA GLU A 163 -4.45 -13.72 -11.29
C GLU A 163 -5.98 -13.63 -11.10
N ASN A 164 -6.50 -12.41 -11.10
CA ASN A 164 -7.94 -12.11 -10.97
C ASN A 164 -8.60 -12.65 -9.70
N THR A 165 -7.83 -12.88 -8.64
CA THR A 165 -8.33 -13.33 -7.35
C THR A 165 -8.92 -12.17 -6.55
N LEU A 166 -10.08 -12.40 -5.90
CA LEU A 166 -10.66 -11.48 -4.93
C LEU A 166 -10.40 -12.00 -3.52
N LEU A 167 -9.68 -11.20 -2.71
CA LEU A 167 -9.40 -11.46 -1.29
C LEU A 167 -10.05 -10.39 -0.42
N THR A 168 -10.94 -10.82 0.45
CA THR A 168 -11.64 -9.99 1.45
C THR A 168 -12.01 -10.86 2.65
N PRO A 169 -12.08 -10.32 3.88
CA PRO A 169 -12.49 -11.10 5.06
C PRO A 169 -13.86 -11.77 4.98
N ARG A 170 -14.65 -11.45 3.93
CA ARG A 170 -16.00 -12.02 3.74
C ARG A 170 -16.03 -13.24 2.82
N ILE A 171 -14.89 -13.62 2.24
CA ILE A 171 -14.79 -14.78 1.35
C ILE A 171 -14.19 -15.94 2.15
N ASP A 172 -14.88 -17.05 2.16
CA ASP A 172 -14.37 -18.29 2.71
C ASP A 172 -13.23 -18.83 1.82
N ILE A 173 -12.13 -19.21 2.45
CA ILE A 173 -11.00 -19.87 1.79
C ILE A 173 -11.04 -21.34 2.14
N TYR A 174 -11.01 -22.22 1.13
CA TYR A 174 -11.03 -23.65 1.33
C TYR A 174 -9.62 -24.24 1.25
N ASP A 175 -9.15 -24.82 2.35
CA ASP A 175 -7.87 -25.53 2.40
C ASP A 175 -8.02 -26.95 1.81
N LEU A 176 -7.49 -27.13 0.60
CA LEU A 176 -7.57 -28.42 -0.11
C LEU A 176 -6.81 -29.53 0.58
N LYS A 177 -5.77 -29.24 1.37
CA LYS A 177 -4.98 -30.26 2.07
C LYS A 177 -5.69 -30.75 3.34
N LYS A 178 -6.31 -29.84 4.07
CA LYS A 178 -7.04 -30.13 5.29
C LYS A 178 -8.49 -30.49 5.04
N ASN A 179 -9.01 -30.19 3.84
CA ASN A 179 -10.40 -30.39 3.44
C ASN A 179 -11.38 -29.61 4.34
N GLU A 180 -11.03 -28.37 4.67
CA GLU A 180 -11.81 -27.49 5.56
C GLU A 180 -11.84 -26.05 5.07
N VAL A 181 -12.83 -25.28 5.53
CA VAL A 181 -12.88 -23.82 5.33
C VAL A 181 -12.04 -23.16 6.41
N ILE A 182 -11.09 -22.30 5.97
CA ILE A 182 -10.33 -21.42 6.86
C ILE A 182 -10.91 -20.00 6.76
N ARG A 183 -11.07 -19.35 7.90
CA ARG A 183 -11.62 -17.98 8.03
C ARG A 183 -10.60 -17.04 8.61
#